data_0448a0c78908c7261c5c943748e7be91
#
_entry.id   0448a0c78908c7261c5c943748e7be91
#
_cell.length_a   1.000
_cell.length_b   1.000
_cell.length_c   1.000
_cell.angle_alpha   90.00
_cell.angle_beta   90.00
_cell.angle_gamma   90.00
#
_symmetry.space_group_name_H-M   'P 1'
#
loop_
_entity.id
_entity.type
_entity.pdbx_description
1 polymer ?
#
loop_
_entity_poly.entity_id
_entity_poly.type
_entity_poly.pdbx_seq_one_letter_code
_entity_poly.pdbx_strand_id
1 'polypeptide(L)'
;MXKXKYIKGKEPHDCEYRMIFRNVDRQDWDPSIKSXISDGGYKDLKKALKMXPQEVTDEVKXSGLRGXGGAGFPTGVXWGXIPPNNTKPIYLICNADESEPGTXKDRYIIHQDPHQLIEGMLISCYAVGAKVAYIYIREEFPEGAKILEEAIEEARSKRFLGKKILGKDFDCEIYVHRGAGAYICGEETGLIESLEGKRPYPRIKPPYFPAALGLYMCPTIVNNVESLCHVKHIISMGGEKYSEIGTPRNTGTRILCVSGDVIKPGYFEVEVGKITMGELIYEVCGGLKKGRKLKGVIPGGSSAKVLSADESYKIGSGDSERVIGIEDIPMDFDTLAACGSMAGSGGVIIMDDSRDMASILNNINTFYAHESCGQCTPCREGSLWMKKITDRMVSGSGVPSDLKTLTSIGDNIAGRTICAFGEACAWPTQSFVAKFPEDFKKHTKPRNVKKQLNPESKIAAAGLKA
;
A
#
# COMPACT_ATOMS: atom_id res chain seq x y z
N MET A 1 2.00 -33.91 -2.01
CA MET A 1 2.77 -32.66 -1.88
C MET A 1 3.49 -32.58 -0.55
N UNK A 2 4.76 -32.30 -0.47
CA UNK A 2 5.38 -32.19 0.64
C UNK A 2 5.05 -30.97 1.21
N LYS A 3 5.07 -31.17 2.29
CA LYS A 3 4.85 -29.95 3.06
C LYS A 3 6.05 -29.01 2.98
N UNK A 4 6.00 -27.85 2.62
CA UNK A 4 6.94 -26.97 2.56
C UNK A 4 7.44 -26.89 3.86
N LYS A 5 8.59 -26.92 4.04
CA LYS A 5 9.27 -26.78 5.33
C LYS A 5 9.72 -25.34 5.51
N TYR A 6 9.37 -24.78 6.62
CA TYR A 6 9.68 -23.38 6.90
C TYR A 6 10.79 -23.27 7.95
N ILE A 7 11.50 -22.16 7.95
CA ILE A 7 12.53 -21.86 8.95
C ILE A 7 11.85 -21.87 10.33
N LYS A 8 12.51 -22.47 11.31
CA LYS A 8 11.96 -22.59 12.67
C LYS A 8 11.57 -21.22 13.21
N GLY A 9 10.34 -21.10 13.67
CA GLY A 9 9.80 -19.85 14.17
C GLY A 9 9.17 -18.98 13.11
N LYS A 10 9.22 -19.41 11.84
CA LYS A 10 8.62 -18.69 10.73
C LYS A 10 7.49 -19.49 10.07
N GLU A 11 7.02 -20.52 10.71
CA GLU A 11 5.95 -21.36 10.17
C GLU A 11 4.67 -20.54 10.00
N PRO A 12 3.90 -20.79 8.94
CA PRO A 12 2.61 -20.11 8.78
C PRO A 12 1.68 -20.39 9.94
N HIS A 13 0.90 -19.40 10.34
CA HIS A 13 -0.16 -19.58 11.31
C HIS A 13 -1.30 -20.43 10.67
N ASP A 14 -2.06 -21.14 11.47
CA ASP A 14 -3.13 -22.01 10.98
C ASP A 14 -4.19 -21.24 10.15
N CYS A 15 -4.39 -19.95 10.42
CA CYS A 15 -5.38 -19.16 9.67
C CYS A 15 -4.91 -18.78 8.27
N GLU A 16 -3.61 -18.92 7.98
CA GLU A 16 -3.05 -18.45 6.71
C GLU A 16 -3.37 -19.38 5.56
N TYR A 17 -3.52 -18.76 4.39
CA TYR A 17 -3.59 -19.44 3.11
C TYR A 17 -2.42 -18.88 2.32
N ARG A 18 -1.29 -19.57 2.31
CA ARG A 18 -0.09 -19.06 1.64
C ARG A 18 -0.05 -19.45 0.18
N MET A 19 -0.36 -18.50 -0.66
CA MET A 19 -0.27 -18.60 -2.11
C MET A 19 0.91 -17.74 -2.60
N ILE A 20 0.88 -16.45 -2.28
CA ILE A 20 1.93 -15.51 -2.67
C ILE A 20 3.18 -15.71 -1.81
N PHE A 21 2.99 -15.94 -0.52
CA PHE A 21 4.09 -16.16 0.44
C PHE A 21 4.41 -17.64 0.62
N ARG A 22 3.93 -18.49 -0.30
CA ARG A 22 4.19 -19.93 -0.21
C ARG A 22 5.67 -20.25 0.00
N ASN A 23 6.54 -19.54 -0.68
CA ASN A 23 7.98 -19.81 -0.65
C ASN A 23 8.77 -18.86 0.25
N VAL A 24 8.09 -17.89 0.88
CA VAL A 24 8.76 -16.96 1.79
C VAL A 24 9.08 -17.71 3.09
N ASP A 25 10.33 -17.63 3.52
CA ASP A 25 10.85 -18.28 4.72
C ASP A 25 10.86 -19.81 4.65
N ARG A 26 10.85 -20.37 3.43
CA ARG A 26 11.04 -21.82 3.28
C ARG A 26 12.51 -22.17 3.54
N GLN A 27 12.72 -23.22 4.30
CA GLN A 27 14.04 -23.69 4.68
C GLN A 27 14.85 -24.19 3.47
N ASP A 28 14.17 -24.83 2.52
CA ASP A 28 14.78 -25.48 1.37
C ASP A 28 14.59 -24.69 0.07
N TRP A 29 14.60 -23.37 0.17
CA TRP A 29 14.28 -22.49 -0.96
C TRP A 29 15.35 -21.43 -1.14
N ASP A 30 15.65 -21.10 -2.40
CA ASP A 30 16.44 -19.93 -2.75
C ASP A 30 15.76 -19.21 -3.93
N PRO A 31 16.16 -17.98 -4.24
CA PRO A 31 15.45 -17.21 -5.28
C PRO A 31 15.82 -17.60 -6.72
N SER A 32 16.57 -18.67 -6.92
CA SER A 32 17.03 -19.06 -8.27
C SER A 32 15.90 -19.58 -9.13
N ILE A 33 16.11 -19.55 -10.44
CA ILE A 33 15.15 -20.11 -11.39
C ILE A 33 15.02 -21.63 -11.22
N LYS A 34 16.08 -22.30 -10.78
CA LYS A 34 16.02 -23.74 -10.50
C LYS A 34 14.95 -24.02 -9.45
N SER A 35 14.91 -23.28 -8.41
CA SER A 35 13.84 -23.39 -7.42
C SER A 35 12.46 -23.10 -7.99
N UNK A 36 12.32 -22.06 -8.70
CA UNK A 36 11.14 -21.72 -9.27
C UNK A 36 10.58 -22.76 -10.00
N ILE A 37 11.41 -23.37 -10.93
CA ILE A 37 10.93 -24.40 -11.82
C ILE A 37 10.55 -25.67 -11.06
N SER A 38 11.34 -26.05 -10.07
CA SER A 38 11.04 -27.24 -9.27
C SER A 38 9.69 -27.14 -8.55
N ASP A 39 9.21 -25.92 -8.30
CA ASP A 39 7.92 -25.68 -7.64
C ASP A 39 6.81 -25.41 -8.67
N GLY A 40 7.03 -25.71 -9.93
CA GLY A 40 6.03 -25.54 -10.98
C GLY A 40 6.05 -24.17 -11.66
N GLY A 41 7.09 -23.38 -11.40
CA GLY A 41 7.18 -22.05 -12.00
C GLY A 41 7.25 -22.07 -13.51
N TYR A 42 6.69 -21.04 -14.11
CA TYR A 42 6.61 -20.82 -15.56
C TYR A 42 5.68 -21.78 -16.29
N LYS A 43 5.05 -22.74 -15.60
CA LYS A 43 3.98 -23.55 -16.20
C LYS A 43 2.77 -22.69 -16.55
N ASP A 44 2.49 -21.69 -15.73
CA ASP A 44 1.34 -20.83 -15.95
C ASP A 44 1.57 -19.86 -17.10
N LEU A 45 2.83 -19.42 -17.31
CA LEU A 45 3.16 -18.66 -18.51
C LEU A 45 2.92 -19.52 -19.75
N LYS A 46 3.36 -20.78 -19.74
CA LYS A 46 3.14 -21.69 -20.87
C LYS A 46 1.63 -21.85 -21.12
N LYS A 47 0.84 -21.99 -20.07
CA LYS A 47 -0.61 -22.12 -20.21
C LYS A 47 -1.21 -20.85 -20.81
N ALA A 48 -0.81 -19.67 -20.32
CA ALA A 48 -1.33 -18.39 -20.80
C ALA A 48 -1.01 -18.19 -22.29
N LEU A 49 0.17 -18.61 -22.73
CA LEU A 49 0.56 -18.43 -24.13
C LEU A 49 -0.26 -19.30 -25.10
N LYS A 50 -1.00 -20.28 -24.58
CA LYS A 50 -1.95 -21.07 -25.38
C LYS A 50 -3.36 -20.46 -25.39
N MET A 51 -3.53 -19.37 -24.73
CA MET A 51 -4.82 -18.66 -24.65
C MET A 51 -4.71 -17.36 -25.44
N UNK A 52 -5.69 -16.68 -25.75
CA UNK A 52 -5.72 -15.50 -26.28
C UNK A 52 -5.46 -14.57 -25.26
N PRO A 53 -4.88 -13.53 -25.70
CA PRO A 53 -4.65 -12.51 -24.67
C PRO A 53 -5.93 -12.00 -23.97
N GLN A 54 -6.99 -11.81 -24.73
CA GLN A 54 -8.25 -11.38 -24.11
C GLN A 54 -8.79 -12.42 -23.13
N GLU A 55 -8.57 -13.70 -23.42
CA GLU A 55 -8.98 -14.76 -22.49
C GLU A 55 -8.24 -14.65 -21.17
N VAL A 56 -6.95 -14.27 -21.20
CA VAL A 56 -6.18 -14.07 -19.97
C VAL A 56 -6.77 -12.92 -19.16
N THR A 57 -7.05 -11.79 -19.84
CA THR A 57 -7.69 -10.65 -19.17
C THR A 57 -9.04 -11.04 -18.59
N ASP A 58 -9.82 -11.83 -19.32
CA ASP A 58 -11.13 -12.27 -18.85
C ASP A 58 -11.03 -13.12 -17.59
N GLU A 59 -9.99 -13.97 -17.50
CA GLU A 59 -9.78 -14.76 -16.28
C GLU A 59 -9.44 -13.86 -15.09
N VAL A 60 -8.66 -12.82 -15.32
CA VAL A 60 -8.32 -11.90 -14.25
C VAL A 60 -9.56 -11.10 -13.81
N LYS A 61 -10.41 -10.76 -14.75
CA LYS A 61 -11.70 -10.14 -14.40
C LYS A 61 -12.57 -11.08 -13.57
N UNK A 62 -12.58 -12.18 -13.93
CA UNK A 62 -13.34 -13.14 -13.36
C UNK A 62 -12.96 -13.47 -12.04
N SER A 63 -11.74 -13.33 -11.82
CA SER A 63 -11.18 -13.62 -10.48
C SER A 63 -11.63 -12.65 -9.41
N GLY A 64 -11.94 -11.44 -9.81
CA GLY A 64 -12.26 -10.39 -8.86
C GLY A 64 -11.05 -9.78 -8.16
N LEU A 65 -9.83 -10.08 -8.59
CA LEU A 65 -8.61 -9.56 -7.99
C LEU A 65 -8.64 -8.04 -7.90
N ARG A 66 -8.39 -7.51 -6.71
CA ARG A 66 -8.30 -6.07 -6.47
C ARG A 66 -6.85 -5.73 -6.13
N GLY A 67 -6.46 -4.53 -6.51
CA GLY A 67 -5.08 -4.14 -6.29
C GLY A 67 -4.69 -4.16 -4.82
N UNK A 68 -3.59 -4.63 -4.59
CA UNK A 68 -3.13 -4.81 -3.37
C UNK A 68 -2.25 -3.76 -2.95
N GLY A 69 -1.96 -2.74 -3.75
CA GLY A 69 -0.99 -1.64 -3.48
C GLY A 69 -1.54 -0.45 -2.75
N GLY A 70 -2.83 -0.39 -2.52
CA GLY A 70 -3.44 0.69 -1.75
C GLY A 70 -4.85 1.03 -2.19
N ALA A 71 -5.10 1.18 -3.48
CA ALA A 71 -6.40 1.67 -3.97
C ALA A 71 -7.50 0.61 -4.02
N GLY A 72 -7.14 -0.67 -4.13
CA GLY A 72 -8.14 -1.73 -4.17
C GLY A 72 -8.97 -1.78 -5.44
N PHE A 73 -8.51 -1.18 -6.51
CA PHE A 73 -9.24 -1.16 -7.78
C PHE A 73 -9.12 -2.53 -8.48
N PRO A 74 -10.21 -3.03 -9.08
CA PRO A 74 -10.15 -4.33 -9.76
C PRO A 74 -9.09 -4.36 -10.87
N THR A 75 -8.20 -5.34 -10.78
CA THR A 75 -7.04 -5.41 -11.66
C THR A 75 -7.44 -5.65 -13.12
N GLY A 76 -8.34 -6.59 -13.38
CA GLY A 76 -8.78 -6.88 -14.75
C GLY A 76 -9.52 -5.72 -15.40
N VAL A 77 -10.24 -4.97 -14.63
CA VAL A 77 -10.89 -3.77 -15.12
C VAL A 77 -9.86 -2.69 -15.53
N UNK A 78 -8.83 -2.53 -14.80
CA UNK A 78 -7.83 -1.67 -15.07
C UNK A 78 -7.21 -1.93 -16.33
N TRP A 79 -7.02 -3.24 -16.58
CA TRP A 79 -6.41 -3.67 -17.84
C TRP A 79 -7.29 -3.33 -19.05
N GLY A 80 -8.58 -3.37 -18.90
CA GLY A 80 -9.53 -3.01 -19.95
C GLY A 80 -9.60 -1.50 -20.29
N UNK A 81 -8.92 -0.75 -19.52
CA UNK A 81 -8.89 0.56 -19.68
C UNK A 81 -8.04 1.03 -20.74
N ILE A 82 -7.24 0.21 -21.42
CA ILE A 82 -6.43 0.59 -22.58
C ILE A 82 -7.36 0.91 -23.76
N PRO A 83 -7.14 2.04 -24.43
CA PRO A 83 -8.07 2.41 -25.49
C PRO A 83 -8.13 1.37 -26.61
N PRO A 84 -9.32 1.03 -27.08
CA PRO A 84 -9.44 0.16 -28.26
C PRO A 84 -8.86 0.90 -29.45
N ASN A 85 -8.41 0.24 -30.45
CA ASN A 85 -7.79 0.86 -31.65
C ASN A 85 -6.48 1.57 -31.35
N ASN A 86 -5.82 1.23 -30.23
CA ASN A 86 -4.53 1.83 -29.88
C ASN A 86 -3.44 1.41 -30.88
N THR A 87 -2.66 2.37 -31.35
CA THR A 87 -1.55 2.11 -32.27
C THR A 87 -0.19 2.39 -31.61
N LYS A 88 -0.19 2.88 -30.37
CA LYS A 88 1.05 3.19 -29.65
C LYS A 88 1.58 1.95 -28.91
N PRO A 89 2.88 1.93 -28.57
CA PRO A 89 3.37 0.90 -27.66
C PRO A 89 2.59 0.89 -26.35
N ILE A 90 2.49 -0.27 -25.73
CA ILE A 90 1.86 -0.41 -24.41
C ILE A 90 2.95 -0.82 -23.43
N TYR A 91 2.95 -0.21 -22.25
CA TYR A 91 3.93 -0.51 -21.20
C TYR A 91 3.25 -1.10 -19.98
N LEU A 92 3.95 -2.02 -19.33
CA LEU A 92 3.56 -2.49 -17.99
C LEU A 92 4.61 -1.99 -17.01
N ILE A 93 4.16 -1.41 -15.91
CA ILE A 93 5.08 -1.00 -14.84
C ILE A 93 4.70 -1.76 -13.56
N CYS A 94 5.67 -2.44 -12.98
CA CYS A 94 5.53 -3.00 -11.65
C CYS A 94 5.94 -1.94 -10.64
N ASN A 95 5.01 -1.53 -9.80
CA ASN A 95 5.28 -0.56 -8.76
C ASN A 95 5.87 -1.30 -7.55
N ALA A 96 7.19 -1.24 -7.43
CA ALA A 96 7.92 -1.82 -6.31
C ALA A 96 8.48 -0.73 -5.39
N ASP A 97 7.85 0.44 -5.39
CA ASP A 97 8.22 1.54 -4.50
C ASP A 97 7.45 1.40 -3.19
N GLU A 98 7.81 0.37 -2.41
CA GLU A 98 7.12 0.06 -1.17
C GLU A 98 7.63 0.97 -0.06
N SER A 99 6.97 2.10 0.12
CA SER A 99 7.42 3.14 1.05
C SER A 99 6.36 3.56 2.07
N GLU A 100 5.17 2.98 2.00
CA GLU A 100 4.10 3.32 2.96
C GLU A 100 4.47 2.84 4.36
N PRO A 101 4.54 3.73 5.35
CA PRO A 101 4.85 3.28 6.72
C PRO A 101 3.86 2.22 7.21
N GLY A 102 4.40 1.16 7.77
CA GLY A 102 3.61 0.02 8.24
C GLY A 102 3.55 -1.14 7.28
N THR A 103 4.07 -0.97 6.05
CA THR A 103 3.94 -2.01 5.01
C THR A 103 5.26 -2.72 4.79
N UNK A 104 5.23 -4.01 4.82
CA UNK A 104 6.26 -4.81 4.76
C UNK A 104 6.01 -6.01 4.12
N LYS A 105 5.81 -6.04 2.79
CA LYS A 105 5.42 -7.31 2.13
C LYS A 105 6.13 -7.55 0.79
N ASP A 106 6.17 -6.56 -0.07
CA ASP A 106 6.74 -6.71 -1.42
C ASP A 106 8.23 -7.05 -1.37
N ARG A 107 8.94 -6.52 -0.39
CA ARG A 107 10.37 -6.78 -0.22
C ARG A 107 10.65 -8.27 -0.04
N TYR A 108 9.78 -8.98 0.64
CA TYR A 108 9.99 -10.41 0.88
C TYR A 108 9.75 -11.22 -0.39
N ILE A 109 8.78 -10.81 -1.20
CA ILE A 109 8.55 -11.45 -2.51
C ILE A 109 9.78 -11.26 -3.40
N ILE A 110 10.27 -10.04 -3.48
CA ILE A 110 11.42 -9.71 -4.34
C ILE A 110 12.66 -10.46 -3.90
N HIS A 111 12.94 -10.49 -2.60
CA HIS A 111 14.15 -11.12 -2.11
C HIS A 111 14.09 -12.63 -2.17
N GLN A 112 12.94 -13.23 -1.94
CA GLN A 112 12.86 -14.68 -1.76
C GLN A 112 12.18 -15.42 -2.90
N ASP A 113 11.34 -14.75 -3.70
CA ASP A 113 10.59 -15.44 -4.75
C ASP A 113 10.41 -14.54 -5.97
N PRO A 114 11.52 -13.99 -6.53
CA PRO A 114 11.39 -13.02 -7.61
C PRO A 114 10.79 -13.59 -8.89
N HIS A 115 10.96 -14.89 -9.15
CA HIS A 115 10.42 -15.48 -10.37
C HIS A 115 8.90 -15.57 -10.35
N GLN A 116 8.28 -15.61 -9.16
CA GLN A 116 6.82 -15.49 -9.09
C GLN A 116 6.36 -14.15 -9.67
N LEU A 117 7.06 -13.08 -9.34
CA LEU A 117 6.75 -11.76 -9.87
C LEU A 117 7.01 -11.70 -11.37
N ILE A 118 8.16 -12.21 -11.81
CA ILE A 118 8.52 -12.16 -13.24
C ILE A 118 7.49 -12.93 -14.08
N GLU A 119 7.11 -14.12 -13.63
CA GLU A 119 6.10 -14.91 -14.34
C GLU A 119 4.77 -14.15 -14.40
N GLY A 120 4.34 -13.57 -13.29
CA GLY A 120 3.10 -12.79 -13.27
C GLY A 120 3.17 -11.58 -14.20
N MET A 121 4.32 -10.91 -14.26
CA MET A 121 4.51 -9.78 -15.17
C MET A 121 4.45 -10.21 -16.62
N LEU A 122 5.08 -11.32 -16.97
CA LEU A 122 5.09 -11.80 -18.36
C LEU A 122 3.69 -12.17 -18.82
N ILE A 123 2.92 -12.84 -17.95
CA ILE A 123 1.53 -13.16 -18.27
C ILE A 123 0.71 -11.89 -18.46
N SER A 124 0.92 -10.91 -17.59
CA SER A 124 0.22 -9.63 -17.66
C SER A 124 0.57 -8.88 -18.96
N CYS A 125 1.84 -8.86 -19.32
CA CYS A 125 2.28 -8.24 -20.58
C CYS A 125 1.63 -8.90 -21.79
N TYR A 126 1.56 -10.22 -21.78
CA TYR A 126 0.90 -10.95 -22.85
C TYR A 126 -0.58 -10.56 -22.94
N ALA A 127 -1.24 -10.47 -21.79
CA ALA A 127 -2.66 -10.13 -21.75
C ALA A 127 -2.95 -8.74 -22.28
N VAL A 128 -2.14 -7.75 -21.91
CA VAL A 128 -2.43 -6.35 -22.28
C VAL A 128 -1.73 -5.91 -23.56
N GLY A 129 -0.82 -6.72 -24.09
CA GLY A 129 -0.09 -6.39 -25.32
C GLY A 129 1.14 -5.55 -25.10
N ALA A 130 1.73 -5.60 -23.92
CA ALA A 130 2.95 -4.86 -23.62
C ALA A 130 4.17 -5.66 -24.04
N LYS A 131 5.09 -5.04 -24.77
CA LYS A 131 6.35 -5.65 -25.16
C LYS A 131 7.50 -5.21 -24.28
N VAL A 132 7.29 -4.19 -23.46
CA VAL A 132 8.30 -3.70 -22.53
C VAL A 132 7.64 -3.46 -21.19
N ALA A 133 8.31 -3.94 -20.15
CA ALA A 133 7.86 -3.72 -18.79
C ALA A 133 9.02 -3.20 -17.94
N TYR A 134 8.70 -2.44 -16.94
CA TYR A 134 9.68 -1.93 -15.98
C TYR A 134 9.28 -2.34 -14.58
N ILE A 135 10.28 -2.69 -13.77
CA ILE A 135 10.10 -2.81 -12.32
C ILE A 135 10.72 -1.55 -11.72
N TYR A 136 9.87 -0.67 -11.18
CA TYR A 136 10.35 0.54 -10.51
C TYR A 136 10.51 0.19 -9.04
N ILE A 137 11.78 0.09 -8.59
CA ILE A 137 12.07 -0.31 -7.22
C ILE A 137 12.72 0.85 -6.47
N ARG A 138 12.31 1.03 -5.21
CA ARG A 138 12.83 2.13 -4.41
C ARG A 138 14.33 1.96 -4.18
N GLU A 139 15.02 3.10 -4.02
CA GLU A 139 16.46 3.11 -3.85
C GLU A 139 16.91 2.32 -2.63
N GLU A 140 16.09 2.28 -1.58
CA GLU A 140 16.42 1.63 -0.32
C GLU A 140 16.49 0.11 -0.42
N PHE A 141 16.16 -0.46 -1.58
CA PHE A 141 16.21 -1.91 -1.79
C PHE A 141 17.28 -2.30 -2.80
N PRO A 142 18.57 -1.99 -2.55
CA PRO A 142 19.62 -2.32 -3.53
C PRO A 142 19.80 -3.83 -3.75
N GLU A 143 19.68 -4.63 -2.68
CA GLU A 143 19.77 -6.08 -2.81
C GLU A 143 18.60 -6.61 -3.63
N GLY A 144 17.41 -6.06 -3.43
CA GLY A 144 16.25 -6.46 -4.23
C GLY A 144 16.44 -6.19 -5.71
N ALA A 145 17.01 -5.03 -6.04
CA ALA A 145 17.29 -4.69 -7.45
C ALA A 145 18.25 -5.69 -8.05
N LYS A 146 19.31 -6.04 -7.32
CA LYS A 146 20.31 -7.01 -7.79
C LYS A 146 19.67 -8.39 -8.02
N ILE A 147 18.87 -8.84 -7.05
CA ILE A 147 18.20 -10.15 -7.17
C ILE A 147 17.27 -10.15 -8.38
N LEU A 148 16.52 -9.06 -8.61
CA LEU A 148 15.63 -8.98 -9.77
C LEU A 148 16.42 -9.03 -11.08
N GLU A 149 17.53 -8.31 -11.16
CA GLU A 149 18.34 -8.30 -12.38
C GLU A 149 18.90 -9.69 -12.67
N GLU A 150 19.35 -10.39 -11.64
CA GLU A 150 19.83 -11.77 -11.79
C GLU A 150 18.71 -12.70 -12.24
N ALA A 151 17.52 -12.56 -11.63
CA ALA A 151 16.38 -13.41 -11.99
C ALA A 151 15.92 -13.14 -13.42
N ILE A 152 15.94 -11.89 -13.86
CA ILE A 152 15.60 -11.54 -15.24
C ILE A 152 16.55 -12.23 -16.21
N GLU A 153 17.85 -12.21 -15.93
CA GLU A 153 18.82 -12.88 -16.81
C GLU A 153 18.63 -14.41 -16.80
N GLU A 154 18.29 -14.99 -15.65
CA GLU A 154 17.98 -16.41 -15.59
C GLU A 154 16.77 -16.75 -16.46
N ALA A 155 15.73 -15.92 -16.40
CA ALA A 155 14.53 -16.13 -17.21
C ALA A 155 14.84 -16.00 -18.70
N ARG A 156 15.70 -15.03 -19.05
CA ARG A 156 16.12 -14.84 -20.43
C ARG A 156 16.85 -16.08 -20.94
N SER A 157 17.73 -16.68 -20.13
CA SER A 157 18.50 -17.85 -20.54
C SER A 157 17.61 -19.06 -20.79
N LYS A 158 16.43 -19.11 -20.21
CA LYS A 158 15.46 -20.20 -20.42
C LYS A 158 14.42 -19.86 -21.49
N ARG A 159 14.58 -18.73 -22.18
CA ARG A 159 13.67 -18.24 -23.23
C ARG A 159 12.30 -17.88 -22.72
N PHE A 160 12.18 -17.54 -21.45
CA PHE A 160 10.93 -17.02 -20.90
C PHE A 160 10.80 -15.51 -21.14
N LEU A 161 11.86 -14.87 -21.63
CA LEU A 161 11.94 -13.43 -21.78
C LEU A 161 12.79 -13.13 -23.02
N GLY A 162 12.47 -12.07 -23.74
CA GLY A 162 13.15 -11.69 -24.96
C GLY A 162 12.24 -11.83 -26.16
N LYS A 163 12.78 -12.37 -27.26
CA LYS A 163 12.02 -12.52 -28.51
C LYS A 163 11.46 -13.92 -28.64
N LYS A 164 10.28 -14.02 -29.24
CA LYS A 164 9.58 -15.29 -29.51
C LYS A 164 9.62 -16.22 -28.31
N ILE A 165 9.10 -15.72 -27.22
CA ILE A 165 9.13 -16.42 -25.93
C ILE A 165 8.49 -17.81 -26.13
N LEU A 166 9.25 -18.85 -25.76
CA LEU A 166 8.83 -20.24 -25.88
C LEU A 166 8.33 -20.60 -27.29
N GLY A 167 8.91 -19.93 -28.30
CA GLY A 167 8.58 -20.18 -29.71
C GLY A 167 7.27 -19.55 -30.18
N LYS A 168 6.65 -18.75 -29.34
CA LYS A 168 5.37 -18.10 -29.69
C LYS A 168 5.60 -16.69 -30.24
N ASP A 169 4.57 -16.11 -30.85
CA ASP A 169 4.62 -14.76 -31.38
C ASP A 169 4.39 -13.75 -30.25
N PHE A 170 5.34 -13.74 -29.32
CA PHE A 170 5.30 -12.87 -28.13
C PHE A 170 6.71 -12.47 -27.77
N ASP A 171 6.98 -11.16 -27.84
CA ASP A 171 8.26 -10.58 -27.42
C ASP A 171 7.99 -9.77 -26.17
N CYS A 172 8.88 -9.85 -25.19
CA CYS A 172 8.77 -9.04 -23.99
C CYS A 172 10.11 -8.88 -23.30
N GLU A 173 10.42 -7.64 -22.91
CA GLU A 173 11.60 -7.32 -22.11
C GLU A 173 11.16 -6.70 -20.79
N ILE A 174 11.90 -7.04 -19.73
CA ILE A 174 11.68 -6.46 -18.41
C ILE A 174 12.97 -5.80 -17.96
N TYR A 175 12.86 -4.53 -17.53
CA TYR A 175 14.01 -3.75 -17.04
C TYR A 175 13.76 -3.34 -15.61
N VAL A 176 14.82 -3.31 -14.80
CA VAL A 176 14.75 -2.79 -13.44
C VAL A 176 15.19 -1.32 -13.48
N HIS A 177 14.37 -0.47 -12.91
CA HIS A 177 14.70 0.95 -12.74
C HIS A 177 14.72 1.26 -11.26
N ARG A 178 15.85 1.78 -10.78
CA ARG A 178 15.98 2.14 -9.37
C ARG A 178 15.56 3.58 -9.17
N GLY A 179 14.65 3.81 -8.23
CA GLY A 179 14.24 5.14 -7.83
C GLY A 179 15.32 5.82 -7.02
N ALA A 180 15.05 7.05 -6.59
CA ALA A 180 16.00 7.87 -5.84
C ALA A 180 15.54 8.14 -4.40
N GLY A 181 14.62 7.36 -3.86
CA GLY A 181 14.27 7.42 -2.44
C GLY A 181 13.15 8.38 -2.09
N ALA A 182 12.15 8.54 -2.95
CA ALA A 182 11.02 9.43 -2.67
C ALA A 182 9.72 8.64 -2.58
N TYR A 183 8.99 8.81 -1.47
CA TYR A 183 7.69 8.15 -1.25
C TYR A 183 6.69 8.48 -2.36
N ILE A 184 6.73 9.73 -2.87
CA ILE A 184 5.77 10.15 -3.92
C ILE A 184 5.93 9.33 -5.21
N CYS A 185 7.06 8.67 -5.41
CA CYS A 185 7.23 7.80 -6.57
C CYS A 185 6.33 6.57 -6.50
N GLY A 186 5.68 6.31 -5.36
CA GLY A 186 4.65 5.27 -5.26
C GLY A 186 3.32 5.68 -5.88
N GLU A 187 3.10 6.98 -6.15
CA GLU A 187 1.93 7.44 -6.89
C GLU A 187 2.17 7.18 -8.37
N GLU A 188 1.20 6.57 -9.05
CA GLU A 188 1.47 6.02 -10.39
C GLU A 188 1.98 7.05 -11.40
N THR A 189 1.45 8.27 -11.39
CA THR A 189 1.92 9.28 -12.36
C THR A 189 3.24 9.93 -11.93
N GLY A 190 3.47 10.05 -10.63
CA GLY A 190 4.78 10.48 -10.12
C GLY A 190 5.85 9.45 -10.48
N LEU A 191 5.54 8.18 -10.34
CA LEU A 191 6.43 7.10 -10.76
C LEU A 191 6.76 7.23 -12.26
N ILE A 192 5.75 7.48 -13.09
CA ILE A 192 5.95 7.62 -14.53
C ILE A 192 6.85 8.81 -14.83
N GLU A 193 6.64 9.96 -14.18
CA GLU A 193 7.50 11.12 -14.36
C GLU A 193 8.96 10.79 -14.00
N SER A 194 9.16 10.08 -12.89
CA SER A 194 10.49 9.67 -12.45
C SER A 194 11.13 8.73 -13.47
N LEU A 195 10.36 7.77 -13.96
CA LEU A 195 10.87 6.81 -14.95
C LEU A 195 11.29 7.52 -16.24
N GLU A 196 10.62 8.62 -16.58
CA GLU A 196 10.99 9.44 -17.74
C GLU A 196 12.19 10.35 -17.48
N GLY A 197 12.74 10.32 -16.26
CA GLY A 197 13.92 11.11 -15.94
C GLY A 197 13.63 12.50 -15.39
N LYS A 198 12.38 12.75 -14.99
CA LYS A 198 11.95 14.05 -14.47
C LYS A 198 11.72 13.96 -12.96
N ARG A 199 11.43 15.11 -12.33
CA ARG A 199 10.97 15.12 -10.95
C ARG A 199 9.66 14.36 -10.84
N PRO A 200 9.44 13.63 -9.76
CA PRO A 200 8.22 12.79 -9.62
C PRO A 200 7.00 13.60 -9.22
N TYR A 201 6.69 14.63 -9.96
CA TYR A 201 5.47 15.43 -9.76
C TYR A 201 4.30 14.70 -10.39
N PRO A 202 3.31 14.27 -9.60
CA PRO A 202 2.13 13.62 -10.16
C PRO A 202 1.43 14.48 -11.20
N ARG A 203 0.76 13.82 -12.13
CA ARG A 203 -0.02 14.46 -13.19
C ARG A 203 -1.47 14.57 -12.77
N ILE A 204 -2.16 15.57 -13.27
CA ILE A 204 -3.57 15.76 -12.93
C ILE A 204 -4.45 14.78 -13.72
N LYS A 205 -5.47 14.26 -13.05
CA LYS A 205 -6.46 13.37 -13.67
C LYS A 205 -7.84 14.03 -13.56
N PRO A 206 -8.60 14.14 -14.63
CA PRO A 206 -8.22 13.91 -16.02
C PRO A 206 -7.25 14.96 -16.54
N PRO A 207 -6.55 14.76 -17.68
CA PRO A 207 -6.72 13.65 -18.61
C PRO A 207 -5.67 12.52 -18.44
N TYR A 208 -4.72 12.68 -17.53
CA TYR A 208 -3.52 11.84 -17.54
C TYR A 208 -3.72 10.52 -16.75
N PHE A 209 -4.76 9.76 -17.15
CA PHE A 209 -4.90 8.40 -16.64
C PHE A 209 -3.90 7.49 -17.37
N PRO A 210 -3.06 6.74 -16.65
CA PRO A 210 -1.98 6.00 -17.30
C PRO A 210 -2.42 5.02 -18.39
N ALA A 211 -3.58 4.37 -18.22
CA ALA A 211 -4.03 3.40 -19.22
C ALA A 211 -4.20 4.03 -20.61
N ALA A 212 -4.40 5.34 -20.68
CA ALA A 212 -4.50 6.05 -21.96
C ALA A 212 -3.27 6.92 -22.23
N LEU A 213 -2.76 7.62 -21.23
CA LEU A 213 -1.68 8.62 -21.36
C LEU A 213 -0.67 8.43 -20.24
N GLY A 214 0.09 7.35 -20.29
CA GLY A 214 1.08 7.02 -19.28
C GLY A 214 2.50 7.32 -19.70
N LEU A 215 3.36 6.32 -19.66
CA LEU A 215 4.78 6.46 -19.97
C LEU A 215 4.94 6.91 -21.42
N TYR A 216 5.63 8.04 -21.61
CA TYR A 216 5.83 8.66 -22.93
C TYR A 216 4.50 8.91 -23.65
N MET A 217 3.46 9.19 -22.88
CA MET A 217 2.09 9.42 -23.37
C MET A 217 1.52 8.20 -24.09
N CYS A 218 2.00 7.01 -23.77
CA CYS A 218 1.52 5.75 -24.30
C CYS A 218 0.65 5.04 -23.26
N PRO A 219 -0.26 4.17 -23.67
CA PRO A 219 -1.03 3.38 -22.71
C PRO A 219 -0.11 2.60 -21.79
N THR A 220 -0.35 2.70 -20.50
CA THR A 220 0.52 2.10 -19.49
C THR A 220 -0.32 1.51 -18.36
N ILE A 221 -0.04 0.26 -18.01
CA ILE A 221 -0.66 -0.39 -16.87
C ILE A 221 0.34 -0.37 -15.71
N VAL A 222 -0.06 0.17 -14.58
CA VAL A 222 0.78 0.20 -13.37
C VAL A 222 0.13 -0.69 -12.33
N ASN A 223 0.84 -1.71 -11.89
CA ASN A 223 0.36 -2.63 -10.86
C ASN A 223 1.42 -2.84 -9.79
N ASN A 224 0.97 -3.07 -8.57
CA ASN A 224 1.82 -3.36 -7.42
C ASN A 224 2.41 -4.78 -7.51
N VAL A 225 3.54 -5.00 -6.83
CA VAL A 225 4.24 -6.28 -6.81
C VAL A 225 3.31 -7.43 -6.42
N GLU A 226 2.66 -7.30 -5.26
CA GLU A 226 1.78 -8.36 -4.76
C GLU A 226 0.68 -8.66 -5.75
N SER A 227 0.06 -7.62 -6.31
CA SER A 227 -1.03 -7.81 -7.29
C SER A 227 -0.58 -8.62 -8.49
N LEU A 228 0.59 -8.31 -9.04
CA LEU A 228 1.09 -9.01 -10.23
C LEU A 228 1.37 -10.48 -9.94
N CYS A 229 1.78 -10.79 -8.71
CA CYS A 229 2.04 -12.18 -8.33
C CYS A 229 0.78 -13.03 -8.35
N HIS A 230 -0.38 -12.45 -8.12
CA HIS A 230 -1.64 -13.21 -8.15
C HIS A 230 -1.98 -13.72 -9.55
N VAL A 231 -1.51 -13.03 -10.59
CA VAL A 231 -1.92 -13.33 -11.97
C VAL A 231 -1.60 -14.77 -12.36
N LYS A 232 -0.40 -15.26 -12.02
CA LYS A 232 -0.06 -16.63 -12.38
C LYS A 232 -0.98 -17.65 -11.69
N HIS A 233 -1.37 -17.37 -10.46
CA HIS A 233 -2.24 -18.28 -9.70
C HIS A 233 -3.65 -18.27 -10.27
N ILE A 234 -4.12 -17.11 -10.73
CA ILE A 234 -5.41 -17.02 -11.40
C ILE A 234 -5.41 -17.86 -12.67
N ILE A 235 -4.35 -17.78 -13.46
CA ILE A 235 -4.26 -18.60 -14.68
C ILE A 235 -4.18 -20.07 -14.33
N SER A 236 -3.44 -20.42 -13.29
CA SER A 236 -3.29 -21.81 -12.87
C SER A 236 -4.63 -22.45 -12.52
N MET A 237 -5.45 -21.78 -11.72
CA MET A 237 -6.70 -22.37 -11.23
C MET A 237 -7.95 -21.91 -11.97
N GLY A 238 -7.85 -20.87 -12.77
CA GLY A 238 -8.99 -20.24 -13.40
C GLY A 238 -9.60 -19.15 -12.52
N GLY A 239 -10.14 -18.11 -13.16
CA GLY A 239 -10.67 -16.97 -12.44
C GLY A 239 -11.84 -17.32 -11.52
N GLU A 240 -12.74 -18.19 -11.98
CA GLU A 240 -13.91 -18.58 -11.19
C GLU A 240 -13.48 -19.28 -9.90
N LYS A 241 -12.56 -20.25 -10.01
CA LYS A 241 -12.09 -20.98 -8.84
C LYS A 241 -11.31 -20.07 -7.89
N TYR A 242 -10.49 -19.17 -8.45
CA TYR A 242 -9.79 -18.18 -7.62
C TYR A 242 -10.78 -17.33 -6.81
N SER A 243 -11.91 -16.96 -7.44
CA SER A 243 -12.91 -16.11 -6.78
C SER A 243 -13.60 -16.78 -5.59
N GLU A 244 -13.45 -18.11 -5.43
CA GLU A 244 -13.96 -18.82 -4.26
C GLU A 244 -13.05 -18.64 -3.05
N ILE A 245 -11.81 -18.18 -3.24
CA ILE A 245 -10.92 -17.83 -2.14
C ILE A 245 -11.32 -16.45 -1.64
N GLY A 246 -11.36 -16.25 -0.35
CA GLY A 246 -11.78 -14.98 0.22
C GLY A 246 -13.29 -14.92 0.39
N THR A 247 -13.86 -13.74 0.17
CA THR A 247 -15.29 -13.50 0.34
C THR A 247 -15.83 -12.77 -0.88
N PRO A 248 -17.16 -12.75 -1.07
CA PRO A 248 -17.72 -12.10 -2.28
C PRO A 248 -17.24 -10.64 -2.44
N ARG A 249 -16.82 -10.30 -3.63
CA ARG A 249 -16.25 -8.98 -4.00
C ARG A 249 -14.95 -8.65 -3.29
N ASN A 250 -14.48 -9.52 -2.42
CA ASN A 250 -13.23 -9.38 -1.69
C ASN A 250 -12.49 -10.70 -1.83
N THR A 251 -12.11 -11.03 -3.06
CA THR A 251 -11.61 -12.36 -3.40
C THR A 251 -10.10 -12.49 -3.22
N GLY A 252 -9.67 -13.74 -3.16
CA GLY A 252 -8.26 -14.08 -3.10
C GLY A 252 -7.68 -13.90 -1.72
N THR A 253 -6.36 -13.79 -1.69
CA THR A 253 -5.61 -13.56 -0.45
C THR A 253 -4.96 -12.20 -0.48
N ARG A 254 -4.54 -11.74 0.70
CA ARG A 254 -3.65 -10.58 0.77
C ARG A 254 -2.70 -10.75 1.94
N ILE A 255 -1.58 -10.02 1.87
CA ILE A 255 -0.60 -10.03 2.95
C ILE A 255 -0.95 -8.90 3.91
N LEU A 256 -1.13 -9.23 5.19
CA LEU A 256 -1.30 -8.25 6.25
C LEU A 256 0.04 -8.12 6.98
N CYS A 257 0.52 -6.88 7.12
CA CYS A 257 1.77 -6.58 7.81
C CYS A 257 1.39 -5.95 9.15
N VAL A 258 1.60 -6.67 10.24
CA VAL A 258 1.16 -6.21 11.55
C VAL A 258 2.35 -5.74 12.37
N SER A 259 2.26 -4.52 12.88
CA SER A 259 3.29 -3.93 13.73
C SER A 259 2.62 -3.20 14.89
N GLY A 260 3.45 -2.62 15.75
CA GLY A 260 2.97 -1.89 16.90
C GLY A 260 2.87 -2.78 18.13
N ASP A 261 1.80 -2.60 18.89
CA ASP A 261 1.72 -3.14 20.25
C ASP A 261 1.07 -4.52 20.33
N VAL A 262 1.63 -5.47 19.59
CA VAL A 262 1.22 -6.87 19.68
C VAL A 262 2.41 -7.73 20.10
N ILE A 263 2.11 -8.90 20.64
CA ILE A 263 3.15 -9.82 21.14
C ILE A 263 3.98 -10.38 19.98
N LYS A 264 3.32 -10.77 18.87
CA LYS A 264 3.98 -11.39 17.73
C LYS A 264 3.70 -10.61 16.45
N PRO A 265 4.40 -9.49 16.23
CA PRO A 265 4.25 -8.78 14.96
C PRO A 265 4.81 -9.61 13.81
N GLY A 266 4.41 -9.28 12.59
CA GLY A 266 4.89 -10.00 11.42
C GLY A 266 3.97 -9.84 10.24
N TYR A 267 4.15 -10.71 9.27
CA TYR A 267 3.32 -10.71 8.07
C TYR A 267 2.56 -12.03 7.97
N PHE A 268 1.34 -11.93 7.46
CA PHE A 268 0.44 -13.08 7.42
C PHE A 268 -0.37 -13.01 6.13
N GLU A 269 -0.38 -14.09 5.36
CA GLU A 269 -1.21 -14.15 4.16
C GLU A 269 -2.53 -14.80 4.49
N VAL A 270 -3.62 -14.04 4.36
CA VAL A 270 -4.95 -14.51 4.75
C VAL A 270 -5.91 -14.37 3.58
N GLU A 271 -6.97 -15.20 3.59
CA GLU A 271 -8.06 -15.01 2.64
C GLU A 271 -8.77 -13.70 2.99
N VAL A 272 -9.04 -12.88 1.98
CA VAL A 272 -9.60 -11.54 2.22
C VAL A 272 -10.97 -11.67 2.87
N GLY A 273 -11.11 -11.07 4.03
CA GLY A 273 -12.37 -11.03 4.77
C GLY A 273 -12.69 -12.24 5.63
N LYS A 274 -11.83 -13.26 5.63
CA LYS A 274 -12.09 -14.47 6.41
C LYS A 274 -11.75 -14.35 7.88
N ILE A 275 -10.87 -13.41 8.26
CA ILE A 275 -10.58 -13.18 9.67
C ILE A 275 -10.98 -11.76 10.05
N THR A 276 -11.31 -11.60 11.32
CA THR A 276 -11.63 -10.29 11.87
C THR A 276 -10.39 -9.63 12.44
N MET A 277 -10.50 -8.33 12.68
CA MET A 277 -9.46 -7.56 13.35
C MET A 277 -9.10 -8.20 14.70
N GLY A 278 -10.10 -8.62 15.47
CA GLY A 278 -9.86 -9.25 16.77
C GLY A 278 -9.10 -10.55 16.65
N GLU A 279 -9.47 -11.39 15.68
CA GLU A 279 -8.75 -12.64 15.45
C GLU A 279 -7.30 -12.35 15.04
N LEU A 280 -7.08 -11.34 14.20
CA LEU A 280 -5.72 -10.97 13.82
C LEU A 280 -4.90 -10.55 15.04
N ILE A 281 -5.44 -9.67 15.87
CA ILE A 281 -4.71 -9.13 17.02
C ILE A 281 -4.49 -10.22 18.08
N TYR A 282 -5.54 -10.93 18.47
CA TYR A 282 -5.48 -11.76 19.66
C TYR A 282 -5.07 -13.21 19.39
N GLU A 283 -5.51 -13.77 18.26
CA GLU A 283 -5.18 -15.15 17.95
C GLU A 283 -3.90 -15.27 17.13
N VAL A 284 -3.80 -14.49 16.06
CA VAL A 284 -2.65 -14.60 15.16
C VAL A 284 -1.42 -13.93 15.77
N CYS A 285 -1.58 -12.74 16.32
CA CYS A 285 -0.46 -11.95 16.84
C CYS A 285 -0.28 -12.09 18.35
N GLY A 286 -1.01 -12.97 19.00
CA GLY A 286 -0.79 -13.29 20.40
C GLY A 286 -1.30 -12.27 21.41
N GLY A 287 -2.04 -11.26 20.95
CA GLY A 287 -2.62 -10.27 21.82
C GLY A 287 -1.68 -9.13 22.18
N LEU A 288 -2.07 -8.39 23.19
CA LEU A 288 -1.36 -7.21 23.67
C LEU A 288 -0.54 -7.57 24.92
N LYS A 289 0.38 -6.70 25.32
CA LYS A 289 1.10 -6.89 26.56
C LYS A 289 0.12 -7.03 27.72
N LYS A 290 0.48 -7.85 28.71
CA LYS A 290 -0.34 -8.08 29.89
C LYS A 290 -0.74 -6.75 30.52
N GLY A 291 -2.03 -6.59 30.79
CA GLY A 291 -2.56 -5.38 31.40
C GLY A 291 -2.87 -4.25 30.44
N ARG A 292 -2.58 -4.43 29.15
CA ARG A 292 -2.85 -3.39 28.17
C ARG A 292 -4.17 -3.65 27.45
N LYS A 293 -4.83 -2.57 27.03
CA LYS A 293 -6.07 -2.62 26.27
C LYS A 293 -5.85 -1.99 24.91
N LEU A 294 -6.57 -2.46 23.91
CA LEU A 294 -6.53 -1.87 22.58
C LEU A 294 -7.05 -0.44 22.63
N LYS A 295 -6.35 0.49 21.98
CA LYS A 295 -6.78 1.89 21.90
C LYS A 295 -7.20 2.25 20.48
N GLY A 296 -6.38 1.90 19.50
CA GLY A 296 -6.68 2.21 18.11
C GLY A 296 -5.92 1.33 17.15
N VAL A 297 -6.36 1.35 15.90
CA VAL A 297 -5.73 0.58 14.82
C VAL A 297 -5.67 1.43 13.56
N ILE A 298 -4.53 1.46 12.92
CA ILE A 298 -4.41 1.92 11.54
C ILE A 298 -4.45 0.66 10.68
N PRO A 299 -5.49 0.45 9.86
CA PRO A 299 -5.66 -0.86 9.21
C PRO A 299 -5.02 -1.00 7.84
N GLY A 300 -4.58 0.09 7.21
CA GLY A 300 -4.14 0.03 5.83
C GLY A 300 -2.95 0.90 5.48
N GLY A 301 -1.96 0.98 6.39
CA GLY A 301 -0.81 1.86 6.20
C GLY A 301 -1.08 3.23 6.79
N SER A 302 -0.04 4.02 6.95
CA SER A 302 -0.14 5.29 7.68
C SER A 302 -1.09 6.31 7.05
N SER A 303 -1.42 6.14 5.77
CA SER A 303 -2.35 7.05 5.07
C SER A 303 -3.81 6.74 5.36
N ALA A 304 -4.12 5.62 6.02
CA ALA A 304 -5.49 5.26 6.34
C ALA A 304 -5.99 6.03 7.57
N LYS A 305 -7.30 6.25 7.63
CA LYS A 305 -7.90 6.83 8.84
C LYS A 305 -7.82 5.82 9.97
N VAL A 306 -7.52 6.31 11.17
CA VAL A 306 -7.41 5.46 12.35
C VAL A 306 -8.81 5.00 12.80
N LEU A 307 -8.87 3.80 13.36
CA LEU A 307 -10.08 3.26 13.99
C LEU A 307 -9.90 3.27 15.51
N SER A 308 -10.96 3.58 16.24
CA SER A 308 -10.91 3.65 17.70
C SER A 308 -11.57 2.42 18.32
N ALA A 309 -10.92 1.86 19.34
CA ALA A 309 -11.47 0.74 20.07
C ALA A 309 -12.74 1.09 20.83
N ASP A 310 -12.95 2.39 21.09
CA ASP A 310 -14.15 2.86 21.81
C ASP A 310 -15.34 3.14 20.91
N GLU A 311 -15.18 3.00 19.60
CA GLU A 311 -16.27 3.27 18.65
C GLU A 311 -16.97 2.02 18.20
N SER A 312 -18.23 2.18 17.84
CA SER A 312 -19.01 1.19 17.11
C SER A 312 -19.20 1.68 15.69
N TYR A 313 -19.26 0.75 14.76
CA TYR A 313 -19.34 1.07 13.32
C TYR A 313 -20.61 0.48 12.75
N LYS A 314 -21.36 1.30 12.00
CA LYS A 314 -22.59 0.88 11.34
C LYS A 314 -22.24 0.39 9.94
N ILE A 315 -22.56 -0.83 9.62
CA ILE A 315 -22.24 -1.44 8.33
C ILE A 315 -23.48 -2.11 7.76
N GLY A 316 -23.45 -2.35 6.44
CA GLY A 316 -24.56 -2.97 5.74
C GLY A 316 -25.65 -1.98 5.45
N SER A 317 -26.73 -2.44 4.84
CA SER A 317 -27.89 -1.60 4.50
C SER A 317 -29.15 -2.44 4.57
N GLY A 318 -30.29 -1.77 4.78
CA GLY A 318 -31.59 -2.44 4.88
C GLY A 318 -31.58 -3.49 5.98
N ASP A 319 -32.06 -4.68 5.64
CA ASP A 319 -32.15 -5.77 6.60
C ASP A 319 -30.79 -6.29 7.06
N SER A 320 -29.72 -6.01 6.33
CA SER A 320 -28.37 -6.44 6.70
C SER A 320 -27.62 -5.42 7.55
N GLU A 321 -28.25 -4.27 7.84
CA GLU A 321 -27.62 -3.23 8.64
C GLU A 321 -27.34 -3.73 10.05
N ARG A 322 -26.11 -3.51 10.53
CA ARG A 322 -25.72 -3.92 11.87
C ARG A 322 -24.63 -3.01 12.41
N VAL A 323 -24.42 -3.08 13.71
CA VAL A 323 -23.41 -2.29 14.41
C VAL A 323 -22.36 -3.26 14.95
N ILE A 324 -21.08 -2.97 14.68
CA ILE A 324 -19.98 -3.83 15.14
C ILE A 324 -18.89 -2.99 15.80
N GLY A 325 -18.17 -3.62 16.72
CA GLY A 325 -16.96 -3.03 17.30
C GLY A 325 -15.75 -3.33 16.45
N ILE A 326 -14.64 -2.70 16.80
CA ILE A 326 -13.40 -2.82 16.04
C ILE A 326 -12.95 -4.29 15.89
N GLU A 327 -13.14 -5.09 16.94
CA GLU A 327 -12.68 -6.48 16.92
C GLU A 327 -13.46 -7.37 15.97
N ASP A 328 -14.67 -6.96 15.61
CA ASP A 328 -15.54 -7.74 14.74
C ASP A 328 -15.44 -7.34 13.27
N ILE A 329 -14.58 -6.39 12.93
CA ILE A 329 -14.43 -5.95 11.55
C ILE A 329 -13.70 -7.01 10.74
N PRO A 330 -14.32 -7.58 9.67
CA PRO A 330 -13.59 -8.48 8.78
C PRO A 330 -12.47 -7.71 8.07
N MET A 331 -11.32 -8.33 7.92
CA MET A 331 -10.19 -7.68 7.26
C MET A 331 -10.36 -7.78 5.74
N ASP A 332 -11.22 -6.94 5.20
CA ASP A 332 -11.52 -6.89 3.78
C ASP A 332 -11.49 -5.44 3.27
N PHE A 333 -11.77 -5.25 1.98
CA PHE A 333 -11.77 -3.91 1.40
C PHE A 333 -13.05 -3.14 1.74
N ASP A 334 -14.20 -3.79 1.53
CA ASP A 334 -15.48 -3.09 1.58
C ASP A 334 -15.92 -2.75 3.00
N THR A 335 -15.71 -3.66 3.96
CA THR A 335 -16.13 -3.38 5.34
C THR A 335 -15.24 -2.31 5.97
N LEU A 336 -13.93 -2.37 5.72
CA LEU A 336 -13.04 -1.32 6.25
C LEU A 336 -13.41 0.05 5.68
N ALA A 337 -13.79 0.11 4.40
CA ALA A 337 -14.27 1.36 3.81
C ALA A 337 -15.57 1.82 4.47
N ALA A 338 -16.49 0.89 4.73
CA ALA A 338 -17.75 1.20 5.39
C ALA A 338 -17.53 1.72 6.81
N CYS A 339 -16.47 1.27 7.48
CA CYS A 339 -16.11 1.74 8.81
C CYS A 339 -15.39 3.09 8.79
N GLY A 340 -15.22 3.68 7.62
CA GLY A 340 -14.60 4.99 7.47
C GLY A 340 -13.08 4.98 7.37
N SER A 341 -12.49 3.83 7.07
CA SER A 341 -11.05 3.74 6.86
C SER A 341 -10.78 3.09 5.51
N MET A 342 -9.76 2.25 5.40
CA MET A 342 -9.50 1.52 4.16
C MET A 342 -8.55 0.36 4.42
N ALA A 343 -8.63 -0.64 3.55
CA ALA A 343 -7.69 -1.76 3.60
C ALA A 343 -6.29 -1.34 3.16
N GLY A 344 -6.20 -0.39 2.27
CA GLY A 344 -4.94 0.23 1.87
C GLY A 344 -3.87 -0.77 1.46
N SER A 345 -2.66 -0.54 1.96
CA SER A 345 -1.50 -1.38 1.64
C SER A 345 -1.45 -2.68 2.44
N GLY A 346 -2.32 -2.84 3.43
CA GLY A 346 -2.26 -3.99 4.32
C GLY A 346 -1.37 -3.80 5.54
N GLY A 347 -0.82 -2.61 5.72
CA GLY A 347 -0.01 -2.29 6.90
C GLY A 347 -0.91 -1.99 8.10
N VAL A 348 -0.96 -2.92 9.04
CA VAL A 348 -1.84 -2.81 10.21
C VAL A 348 -1.00 -2.42 11.41
N ILE A 349 -1.29 -1.25 11.98
CA ILE A 349 -0.52 -0.73 13.12
C ILE A 349 -1.42 -0.71 14.34
N ILE A 350 -1.03 -1.47 15.37
CA ILE A 350 -1.82 -1.67 16.57
C ILE A 350 -1.29 -0.77 17.69
N MET A 351 -2.18 -0.04 18.34
CA MET A 351 -1.81 0.90 19.40
C MET A 351 -2.58 0.58 20.67
N ASP A 352 -1.86 0.37 21.76
CA ASP A 352 -2.49 0.08 23.05
C ASP A 352 -2.75 1.37 23.84
N ASP A 353 -3.32 1.21 25.03
CA ASP A 353 -3.74 2.35 25.85
C ASP A 353 -2.60 3.13 26.48
N SER A 354 -1.34 2.66 26.35
CA SER A 354 -0.18 3.45 26.80
C SER A 354 0.21 4.54 25.80
N ARG A 355 -0.32 4.50 24.58
CA ARG A 355 0.11 5.42 23.52
C ARG A 355 -0.57 6.77 23.63
N ASP A 356 0.23 7.82 23.43
CA ASP A 356 -0.26 9.18 23.27
C ASP A 356 -0.50 9.42 21.79
N MET A 357 -1.75 9.57 21.41
CA MET A 357 -2.09 9.67 19.98
C MET A 357 -1.60 10.98 19.36
N ALA A 358 -1.41 12.03 20.15
CA ALA A 358 -0.82 13.26 19.61
C ALA A 358 0.64 13.03 19.19
N SER A 359 1.37 12.28 19.97
CA SER A 359 2.77 11.96 19.62
C SER A 359 2.85 11.07 18.39
N ILE A 360 1.93 10.10 18.27
CA ILE A 360 1.89 9.25 17.09
C ILE A 360 1.56 10.08 15.86
N LEU A 361 0.55 10.95 15.95
CA LEU A 361 0.21 11.80 14.82
C LEU A 361 1.38 12.72 14.44
N ASN A 362 2.09 13.24 15.42
CA ASN A 362 3.26 14.07 15.13
C ASN A 362 4.31 13.31 14.30
N ASN A 363 4.53 12.05 14.65
CA ASN A 363 5.45 11.21 13.89
C ASN A 363 4.95 11.02 12.44
N ILE A 364 3.66 10.76 12.28
CA ILE A 364 3.05 10.61 10.95
C ILE A 364 3.16 11.91 10.16
N ASN A 365 2.84 13.04 10.80
CA ASN A 365 2.91 14.35 10.15
C ASN A 365 4.33 14.71 9.73
N THR A 366 5.33 14.31 10.53
CA THR A 366 6.73 14.54 10.19
C THR A 366 7.08 13.82 8.91
N PHE A 367 6.63 12.56 8.76
CA PHE A 367 6.85 11.80 7.54
C PHE A 367 6.22 12.51 6.33
N TYR A 368 4.94 12.86 6.42
CA TYR A 368 4.27 13.44 5.25
C TYR A 368 4.77 14.85 4.91
N ALA A 369 5.14 15.64 5.89
CA ALA A 369 5.72 16.95 5.62
C ALA A 369 7.04 16.81 4.86
N HIS A 370 7.84 15.81 5.23
CA HIS A 370 9.11 15.55 4.55
C HIS A 370 8.90 15.02 3.13
N GLU A 371 7.87 14.20 2.92
CA GLU A 371 7.68 13.49 1.66
C GLU A 371 6.83 14.23 0.64
N SER A 372 6.16 15.31 1.01
CA SER A 372 5.38 16.09 0.04
C SER A 372 6.29 16.53 -1.11
N CYS A 373 5.81 16.32 -2.35
CA CYS A 373 6.61 16.72 -3.51
C CYS A 373 6.65 18.24 -3.70
N GLY A 374 5.74 18.96 -3.06
CA GLY A 374 5.72 20.43 -3.11
C GLY A 374 5.02 21.02 -4.32
N GLN A 375 4.43 20.20 -5.17
CA GLN A 375 3.85 20.73 -6.41
C GLN A 375 2.63 21.63 -6.17
N CYS A 376 1.69 21.20 -5.32
CA CYS A 376 0.47 22.00 -5.14
C CYS A 376 0.39 22.59 -3.73
N THR A 377 -0.18 23.79 -3.66
CA THR A 377 -0.18 24.60 -2.45
C THR A 377 -0.81 23.94 -1.23
N PRO A 378 -2.00 23.33 -1.33
CA PRO A 378 -2.63 22.81 -0.10
C PRO A 378 -1.77 21.75 0.59
N CYS A 379 -1.19 20.83 -0.16
CA CYS A 379 -0.33 19.78 0.41
C CYS A 379 1.00 20.36 0.88
N ARG A 380 1.66 21.16 0.02
CA ARG A 380 2.98 21.71 0.35
C ARG A 380 2.94 22.50 1.66
N GLU A 381 1.99 23.41 1.78
CA GLU A 381 1.92 24.27 2.95
C GLU A 381 1.23 23.58 4.11
N GLY A 382 0.12 22.90 3.82
CA GLY A 382 -0.69 22.29 4.89
C GLY A 382 0.02 21.16 5.62
N SER A 383 0.75 20.31 4.90
CA SER A 383 1.46 19.22 5.57
C SER A 383 2.53 19.76 6.53
N LEU A 384 3.22 20.82 6.13
CA LEU A 384 4.20 21.45 7.00
C LEU A 384 3.53 22.13 8.21
N TRP A 385 2.41 22.80 7.99
CA TRP A 385 1.69 23.46 9.08
C TRP A 385 1.20 22.44 10.11
N MET A 386 0.65 21.31 9.66
CA MET A 386 0.18 20.27 10.59
C MET A 386 1.36 19.71 11.40
N LYS A 387 2.51 19.50 10.75
CA LYS A 387 3.70 19.06 11.48
C LYS A 387 4.11 20.08 12.54
N LYS A 388 4.18 21.36 12.16
CA LYS A 388 4.61 22.42 13.08
C LYS A 388 3.67 22.51 14.30
N ILE A 389 2.36 22.40 14.08
CA ILE A 389 1.41 22.45 15.18
C ILE A 389 1.57 21.25 16.11
N THR A 390 1.68 20.03 15.55
CA THR A 390 1.86 18.88 16.42
C THR A 390 3.24 18.87 17.08
N ASP A 391 4.30 19.37 16.43
CA ASP A 391 5.60 19.58 17.08
C ASP A 391 5.43 20.47 18.31
N ARG A 392 4.75 21.58 18.15
CA ARG A 392 4.54 22.55 19.23
C ARG A 392 3.72 21.94 20.37
N MET A 393 2.68 21.17 20.01
CA MET A 393 1.86 20.52 21.03
C MET A 393 2.67 19.53 21.85
N VAL A 394 3.39 18.61 21.20
CA VAL A 394 4.10 17.56 21.94
C VAL A 394 5.31 18.11 22.69
N SER A 395 5.78 19.29 22.34
CA SER A 395 6.88 19.94 23.09
C SER A 395 6.38 20.84 24.22
N GLY A 396 5.07 20.89 24.45
CA GLY A 396 4.52 21.57 25.63
C GLY A 396 3.97 22.96 25.38
N SER A 397 3.88 23.40 24.11
CA SER A 397 3.43 24.75 23.78
C SER A 397 2.11 24.78 23.00
N GLY A 398 1.32 23.72 23.09
CA GLY A 398 0.02 23.67 22.43
C GLY A 398 -0.99 24.61 23.08
N VAL A 399 -1.95 25.07 22.28
CA VAL A 399 -3.07 25.88 22.78
C VAL A 399 -4.38 25.21 22.38
N PRO A 400 -5.49 25.48 23.14
CA PRO A 400 -6.75 24.76 22.87
C PRO A 400 -7.26 24.88 21.45
N SER A 401 -7.05 26.02 20.79
CA SER A 401 -7.52 26.20 19.41
C SER A 401 -6.76 25.34 18.39
N ASP A 402 -5.65 24.72 18.79
CA ASP A 402 -4.87 23.88 17.87
C ASP A 402 -5.67 22.70 17.34
N LEU A 403 -6.58 22.13 18.13
CA LEU A 403 -7.41 21.02 17.66
C LEU A 403 -8.24 21.46 16.46
N LYS A 404 -8.92 22.59 16.59
CA LYS A 404 -9.75 23.10 15.50
C LYS A 404 -8.90 23.49 14.29
N THR A 405 -7.73 24.07 14.52
CA THR A 405 -6.83 24.47 13.45
C THR A 405 -6.33 23.25 12.67
N LEU A 406 -5.94 22.18 13.36
CA LEU A 406 -5.49 20.95 12.69
C LEU A 406 -6.60 20.39 11.79
N THR A 407 -7.83 20.33 12.31
CA THR A 407 -8.97 19.84 11.53
C THR A 407 -9.21 20.73 10.31
N SER A 408 -9.15 22.04 10.49
CA SER A 408 -9.36 22.98 9.39
C SER A 408 -8.30 22.82 8.29
N ILE A 409 -7.04 22.65 8.68
CA ILE A 409 -5.98 22.45 7.70
C ILE A 409 -6.24 21.16 6.92
N GLY A 410 -6.54 20.05 7.63
CA GLY A 410 -6.84 18.79 6.95
C GLY A 410 -8.01 18.91 5.99
N ASP A 411 -9.06 19.61 6.40
CA ASP A 411 -10.25 19.82 5.56
C ASP A 411 -9.92 20.64 4.31
N ASN A 412 -8.93 21.51 4.38
CA ASN A 412 -8.53 22.33 3.24
C ASN A 412 -7.46 21.68 2.37
N ILE A 413 -6.94 20.52 2.78
CA ILE A 413 -6.05 19.73 1.93
C ILE A 413 -6.86 18.65 1.19
N ALA A 414 -7.67 17.89 1.92
CA ALA A 414 -8.36 16.73 1.36
C ALA A 414 -9.29 17.13 0.23
N GLY A 415 -9.15 16.49 -0.92
CA GLY A 415 -9.96 16.77 -2.08
C GLY A 415 -9.55 18.00 -2.87
N ARG A 416 -8.45 18.66 -2.50
CA ARG A 416 -8.04 19.93 -3.12
C ARG A 416 -6.63 19.89 -3.69
N THR A 417 -6.10 18.67 -3.91
CA THR A 417 -4.72 18.49 -4.37
C THR A 417 -4.70 17.77 -5.72
N ILE A 418 -3.56 17.85 -6.38
CA ILE A 418 -3.39 17.19 -7.68
C ILE A 418 -3.48 15.67 -7.55
N CYS A 419 -2.96 15.10 -6.46
CA CYS A 419 -2.91 13.65 -6.30
C CYS A 419 -3.41 13.24 -4.91
N ALA A 420 -3.54 11.92 -4.73
CA ALA A 420 -4.08 11.35 -3.50
C ALA A 420 -3.16 11.52 -2.28
N PHE A 421 -1.95 12.03 -2.45
CA PHE A 421 -1.10 12.35 -1.29
C PHE A 421 -1.81 13.37 -0.39
N GLY A 422 -2.66 14.23 -0.95
CA GLY A 422 -3.43 15.16 -0.15
C GLY A 422 -4.26 14.44 0.91
N GLU A 423 -5.02 13.43 0.48
CA GLU A 423 -5.79 12.61 1.42
C GLU A 423 -4.87 11.84 2.36
N ALA A 424 -3.75 11.33 1.83
CA ALA A 424 -2.82 10.54 2.64
C ALA A 424 -2.27 11.32 3.83
N CYS A 425 -1.99 12.60 3.65
CA CYS A 425 -1.48 13.42 4.75
C CYS A 425 -2.59 14.05 5.59
N ALA A 426 -3.77 14.28 5.02
CA ALA A 426 -4.88 14.91 5.75
C ALA A 426 -5.67 13.92 6.60
N TRP A 427 -5.93 12.73 6.08
CA TRP A 427 -6.77 11.73 6.77
C TRP A 427 -6.25 11.34 8.15
N PRO A 428 -4.92 11.11 8.32
CA PRO A 428 -4.44 10.83 9.68
C PRO A 428 -4.76 11.96 10.67
N THR A 429 -4.48 13.20 10.30
CA THR A 429 -4.77 14.34 11.19
C THR A 429 -6.25 14.42 11.50
N GLN A 430 -7.10 14.38 10.48
CA GLN A 430 -8.54 14.47 10.68
C GLN A 430 -9.05 13.37 11.62
N SER A 431 -8.62 12.13 11.39
CA SER A 431 -9.16 11.01 12.16
C SER A 431 -8.58 10.93 13.57
N PHE A 432 -7.30 11.20 13.73
CA PHE A 432 -6.68 11.17 15.06
C PHE A 432 -7.29 12.24 15.98
N VAL A 433 -7.45 13.46 15.47
CA VAL A 433 -7.99 14.55 16.27
C VAL A 433 -9.46 14.29 16.62
N ALA A 434 -10.24 13.80 15.64
CA ALA A 434 -11.67 13.53 15.86
C ALA A 434 -11.89 12.40 16.85
N LYS A 435 -11.07 11.36 16.80
CA LYS A 435 -11.32 10.14 17.59
C LYS A 435 -10.61 10.12 18.93
N PHE A 436 -9.53 10.88 19.07
CA PHE A 436 -8.76 10.91 20.33
C PHE A 436 -8.54 12.35 20.81
N PRO A 437 -9.61 13.16 20.89
CA PRO A 437 -9.42 14.57 21.24
C PRO A 437 -8.77 14.78 22.60
N GLU A 438 -9.01 13.89 23.56
CA GLU A 438 -8.46 14.06 24.91
C GLU A 438 -6.92 13.94 24.91
N ASP A 439 -6.37 13.10 24.05
CA ASP A 439 -4.92 12.99 23.93
C ASP A 439 -4.30 14.30 23.43
N PHE A 440 -5.05 15.05 22.63
CA PHE A 440 -4.57 16.33 22.12
C PHE A 440 -4.79 17.45 23.13
N LYS A 441 -5.95 17.44 23.80
CA LYS A 441 -6.27 18.47 24.79
C LYS A 441 -5.25 18.51 25.93
N LYS A 442 -4.74 17.36 26.36
CA LYS A 442 -3.78 17.33 27.46
C LYS A 442 -2.45 18.01 27.12
N HIS A 443 -2.19 18.25 25.83
CA HIS A 443 -1.00 18.98 25.39
C HIS A 443 -1.25 20.46 25.20
N THR A 444 -2.39 20.97 25.65
CA THR A 444 -2.74 22.37 25.42
C THR A 444 -2.87 23.13 26.74
N LYS A 445 -2.48 24.40 26.72
CA LYS A 445 -2.64 25.33 27.83
C LYS A 445 -3.15 26.64 27.26
N PRO A 446 -4.07 27.33 27.97
CA PRO A 446 -4.53 28.64 27.49
C PRO A 446 -3.35 29.62 27.40
N ARG A 447 -3.34 30.44 26.36
CA ARG A 447 -2.32 31.49 26.22
C ARG A 447 -2.53 32.56 27.30
N ASN A 448 -1.45 33.04 27.85
CA ASN A 448 -1.48 34.15 28.81
C ASN A 448 -1.48 35.46 27.99
N VAL A 449 -2.67 35.92 27.64
CA VAL A 449 -2.85 37.09 26.77
C VAL A 449 -2.27 38.36 27.42
N LYS A 450 -2.35 38.46 28.73
CA LYS A 450 -1.82 39.64 29.45
C LYS A 450 -0.32 39.79 29.25
N LYS A 451 0.41 38.66 29.27
CA LYS A 451 1.86 38.67 29.10
C LYS A 451 2.26 39.00 27.67
N GLN A 452 1.41 38.65 26.70
CA GLN A 452 1.70 38.89 25.29
C GLN A 452 1.38 40.34 24.85
N LEU A 453 0.49 41.01 25.56
CA LEU A 453 0.01 42.33 25.17
C LEU A 453 0.62 43.47 26.00
N ASN A 454 1.70 43.24 26.71
CA ASN A 454 2.36 44.31 27.44
C ASN A 454 3.38 45.01 26.50
N PRO A 455 3.00 46.16 25.93
CA PRO A 455 3.88 46.84 24.98
C PRO A 455 5.16 47.35 25.63
N GLU A 456 5.10 47.69 26.89
CA GLU A 456 6.26 48.23 27.62
C GLU A 456 7.36 47.20 27.76
N SER A 457 6.99 45.92 28.02
CA SER A 457 7.99 44.89 28.15
C SER A 457 8.64 44.56 26.81
N LYS A 458 7.91 44.67 25.71
CA LYS A 458 8.46 44.42 24.37
C LYS A 458 9.41 45.56 23.95
N ILE A 459 9.03 46.79 24.27
CA ILE A 459 9.86 47.96 23.96
C ILE A 459 11.18 47.89 24.75
N ALA A 460 11.08 47.57 26.04
CA ALA A 460 12.25 47.43 26.89
C ALA A 460 13.17 46.34 26.40
N ALA A 461 12.60 45.19 26.03
CA ALA A 461 13.39 44.04 25.55
C ALA A 461 14.08 44.34 24.21
N ALA A 462 13.47 45.24 23.39
CA ALA A 462 14.04 45.64 22.12
C ALA A 462 15.09 46.74 22.25
N GLY A 463 15.27 47.28 23.48
CA GLY A 463 16.22 48.36 23.73
C GLY A 463 15.77 49.71 23.19
N LEU A 464 14.48 49.85 22.94
CA LEU A 464 13.89 51.10 22.45
C LEU A 464 13.35 51.89 23.65
N LYS A 465 14.11 52.87 24.08
CA LYS A 465 13.57 53.80 25.10
C LYS A 465 12.85 54.93 24.40
N ALA A 466 11.73 55.26 24.92
CA ALA A 466 10.90 56.37 24.41
C ALA A 466 11.66 57.69 24.56
#